data_f077dba56559c6b0987a343fa3e864cf
#
_entry.id   f077dba56559c6b0987a343fa3e864cf
#
_cell.length_a   1.000
_cell.length_b   1.000
_cell.length_c   1.000
_cell.angle_alpha   90.00
_cell.angle_beta   90.00
_cell.angle_gamma   90.00
#
_symmetry.space_group_name_H-M   'P 1'
#
loop_
_entity.id
_entity.type
_entity.pdbx_description
1 polymer ?
#
loop_
_entity_poly.entity_id
_entity_poly.type
_entity_poly.pdbx_seq_one_letter_code
_entity_poly.pdbx_strand_id
1 'polypeptide(L)'
;MSSKRSVHNARATAIVDEEGESDSDVESDRAESQFWRRKMRTLHSHLDVNKDGVISYDDFMLLGERFANLGHLTAKEQEEFQQVLNDMWEEQWGDISPYNMIGVEQYLEKMIHVLEDPALKRKCHNFLPYLFKAVDRDNSGEITVQEFQLFFECLGLTHDHSVIAFSHIDQNDDGKISLKEFVKLGREFFVSHDQTKPSKHFWGPLID
;
A
#
# COMPACT_ATOMS: atom_id res chain seq x y z
N MET A 1 -83.69 -13.30 -9.61
CA MET A 1 -82.85 -14.39 -10.10
C MET A 1 -81.62 -13.77 -10.65
N SER A 2 -80.56 -13.77 -9.84
CA SER A 2 -79.38 -12.94 -10.06
C SER A 2 -78.17 -13.85 -10.36
N SER A 3 -77.62 -13.69 -11.54
CA SER A 3 -76.47 -14.43 -12.00
C SER A 3 -75.17 -13.66 -11.58
N LYS A 4 -74.36 -14.30 -10.75
CA LYS A 4 -73.01 -13.76 -10.35
C LYS A 4 -72.03 -14.19 -11.41
N ARG A 5 -71.39 -13.20 -12.08
CA ARG A 5 -70.18 -13.38 -12.90
C ARG A 5 -68.94 -13.36 -12.00
N SER A 6 -68.20 -14.44 -12.06
CA SER A 6 -66.89 -14.57 -11.48
C SER A 6 -65.86 -13.82 -12.33
N VAL A 7 -65.13 -12.90 -11.72
CA VAL A 7 -64.00 -12.18 -12.36
C VAL A 7 -62.73 -12.89 -11.99
N HIS A 8 -62.06 -13.50 -12.98
CA HIS A 8 -60.71 -14.06 -12.82
C HIS A 8 -59.70 -12.93 -12.80
N ASN A 9 -59.03 -12.80 -11.66
CA ASN A 9 -57.92 -11.88 -11.46
C ASN A 9 -56.64 -12.57 -11.93
N ALA A 10 -56.19 -12.25 -13.12
CA ALA A 10 -54.91 -12.69 -13.62
C ALA A 10 -53.80 -11.88 -12.91
N ARG A 11 -53.05 -12.54 -12.05
CA ARG A 11 -51.85 -12.01 -11.40
C ARG A 11 -50.72 -12.02 -12.41
N ALA A 12 -50.37 -10.86 -12.92
CA ALA A 12 -49.14 -10.67 -13.69
C ALA A 12 -47.93 -10.86 -12.75
N THR A 13 -47.18 -11.92 -12.94
CA THR A 13 -45.86 -12.11 -12.38
C THR A 13 -44.91 -11.17 -13.11
N ALA A 14 -44.46 -10.14 -12.42
CA ALA A 14 -43.34 -9.34 -12.88
C ALA A 14 -42.09 -10.23 -12.90
N ILE A 15 -41.58 -10.44 -14.08
CA ILE A 15 -40.22 -10.97 -14.29
C ILE A 15 -39.28 -9.86 -13.88
N VAL A 16 -38.56 -10.05 -12.79
CA VAL A 16 -37.43 -9.21 -12.42
C VAL A 16 -36.33 -9.66 -13.36
N ASP A 17 -36.01 -8.84 -14.35
CA ASP A 17 -34.77 -8.99 -15.13
C ASP A 17 -33.60 -8.81 -14.16
N GLU A 18 -32.91 -9.90 -13.81
CA GLU A 18 -31.57 -9.85 -13.27
C GLU A 18 -30.72 -9.24 -14.38
N GLU A 19 -30.33 -7.95 -14.19
CA GLU A 19 -29.30 -7.33 -14.99
C GLU A 19 -28.02 -8.12 -14.72
N GLY A 20 -27.69 -9.04 -15.59
CA GLY A 20 -26.45 -9.79 -15.55
C GLY A 20 -25.32 -8.80 -15.71
N GLU A 21 -24.43 -8.74 -14.72
CA GLU A 21 -23.16 -8.07 -14.86
C GLU A 21 -22.49 -8.56 -16.15
N SER A 22 -22.02 -7.63 -16.99
CA SER A 22 -21.44 -8.01 -18.27
C SER A 22 -20.11 -8.74 -18.01
N ASP A 23 -19.79 -9.77 -18.81
CA ASP A 23 -18.52 -10.50 -18.71
C ASP A 23 -17.30 -9.54 -18.73
N SER A 24 -17.42 -8.38 -19.39
CA SER A 24 -16.39 -7.35 -19.43
C SER A 24 -16.16 -6.66 -18.08
N ASP A 25 -17.20 -6.45 -17.29
CA ASP A 25 -17.10 -5.79 -15.98
C ASP A 25 -16.43 -6.73 -14.96
N VAL A 26 -16.82 -8.02 -15.00
CA VAL A 26 -16.21 -9.07 -14.15
C VAL A 26 -14.73 -9.28 -14.50
N GLU A 27 -14.35 -9.23 -15.76
CA GLU A 27 -12.95 -9.34 -16.19
C GLU A 27 -12.12 -8.12 -15.80
N SER A 28 -12.69 -6.91 -15.90
CA SER A 28 -12.07 -5.67 -15.45
C SER A 28 -11.81 -5.69 -13.94
N ASP A 29 -12.80 -6.00 -13.13
CA ASP A 29 -12.69 -6.08 -11.68
C ASP A 29 -11.64 -7.12 -11.24
N ARG A 30 -11.59 -8.24 -11.95
CA ARG A 30 -10.59 -9.29 -11.70
C ARG A 30 -9.17 -8.83 -12.04
N ALA A 31 -8.99 -8.11 -13.14
CA ALA A 31 -7.69 -7.57 -13.54
C ALA A 31 -7.20 -6.49 -12.56
N GLU A 32 -8.09 -5.62 -12.10
CA GLU A 32 -7.79 -4.59 -11.09
C GLU A 32 -7.41 -5.22 -9.75
N SER A 33 -8.15 -6.25 -9.32
CA SER A 33 -7.83 -6.99 -8.11
C SER A 33 -6.47 -7.71 -8.21
N GLN A 34 -6.11 -8.27 -9.36
CA GLN A 34 -4.81 -8.89 -9.58
C GLN A 34 -3.67 -7.85 -9.56
N PHE A 35 -3.87 -6.69 -10.16
CA PHE A 35 -2.90 -5.59 -10.12
C PHE A 35 -2.65 -5.12 -8.70
N TRP A 36 -3.70 -4.91 -7.91
CA TRP A 36 -3.57 -4.51 -6.52
C TRP A 36 -2.79 -5.57 -5.71
N ARG A 37 -3.13 -6.86 -5.88
CA ARG A 37 -2.40 -7.97 -5.24
C ARG A 37 -0.91 -7.99 -5.63
N ARG A 38 -0.59 -7.70 -6.88
CA ARG A 38 0.79 -7.59 -7.35
C ARG A 38 1.55 -6.48 -6.64
N LYS A 39 0.94 -5.30 -6.44
CA LYS A 39 1.53 -4.21 -5.65
C LYS A 39 1.80 -4.64 -4.20
N MET A 40 0.85 -5.31 -3.58
CA MET A 40 1.00 -5.76 -2.20
C MET A 40 2.07 -6.86 -2.05
N ARG A 41 2.18 -7.78 -3.01
CA ARG A 41 3.29 -8.76 -3.05
C ARG A 41 4.65 -8.07 -3.20
N THR A 42 4.72 -7.04 -4.03
CA THR A 42 5.93 -6.22 -4.18
C THR A 42 6.33 -5.61 -2.84
N LEU A 43 5.40 -4.99 -2.14
CA LEU A 43 5.68 -4.40 -0.83
C LEU A 43 6.07 -5.46 0.21
N HIS A 44 5.37 -6.60 0.25
CA HIS A 44 5.76 -7.72 1.10
C HIS A 44 7.23 -8.13 0.85
N SER A 45 7.61 -8.26 -0.43
CA SER A 45 9.00 -8.60 -0.78
C SER A 45 10.02 -7.55 -0.35
N HIS A 46 9.67 -6.28 -0.22
CA HIS A 46 10.59 -5.25 0.29
C HIS A 46 10.66 -5.23 1.81
N LEU A 47 9.56 -5.55 2.49
CA LEU A 47 9.50 -5.68 3.94
C LEU A 47 10.15 -6.97 4.46
N ASP A 48 10.17 -8.03 3.67
CA ASP A 48 10.97 -9.24 3.88
C ASP A 48 12.45 -8.91 3.57
N VAL A 49 13.14 -8.33 4.55
CA VAL A 49 14.48 -7.75 4.38
C VAL A 49 15.57 -8.81 4.28
N ASN A 50 15.40 -9.94 4.97
CA ASN A 50 16.30 -11.08 4.98
C ASN A 50 16.04 -12.08 3.83
N LYS A 51 14.90 -11.92 3.10
CA LYS A 51 14.47 -12.73 1.96
C LYS A 51 14.22 -14.20 2.28
N ASP A 52 13.65 -14.49 3.45
CA ASP A 52 13.27 -15.84 3.87
C ASP A 52 11.82 -16.21 3.48
N GLY A 53 11.07 -15.29 2.87
CA GLY A 53 9.71 -15.49 2.37
C GLY A 53 8.60 -15.08 3.33
N VAL A 54 8.96 -14.60 4.51
CA VAL A 54 8.03 -14.07 5.51
C VAL A 54 8.47 -12.70 5.99
N ILE A 55 7.53 -11.90 6.50
CA ILE A 55 7.86 -10.68 7.23
C ILE A 55 7.84 -11.02 8.71
N SER A 56 8.92 -10.72 9.41
CA SER A 56 9.05 -10.84 10.86
C SER A 56 9.28 -9.48 11.51
N TYR A 57 9.19 -9.40 12.83
CA TYR A 57 9.55 -8.16 13.53
C TYR A 57 11.04 -7.80 13.35
N ASP A 58 11.91 -8.81 13.21
CA ASP A 58 13.34 -8.58 12.96
C ASP A 58 13.60 -7.89 11.63
N ASP A 59 12.75 -8.11 10.60
CA ASP A 59 12.82 -7.38 9.33
C ASP A 59 12.49 -5.90 9.51
N PHE A 60 11.49 -5.58 10.33
CA PHE A 60 11.14 -4.20 10.67
C PHE A 60 12.26 -3.50 11.43
N MET A 61 12.88 -4.19 12.39
CA MET A 61 14.05 -3.68 13.10
C MET A 61 15.22 -3.39 12.16
N LEU A 62 15.53 -4.35 11.29
CA LEU A 62 16.62 -4.23 10.32
C LEU A 62 16.36 -3.10 9.31
N LEU A 63 15.12 -2.92 8.88
CA LEU A 63 14.73 -1.81 8.03
C LEU A 63 14.94 -0.47 8.74
N GLY A 64 14.48 -0.36 10.00
CA GLY A 64 14.70 0.83 10.84
C GLY A 64 16.18 1.17 11.01
N GLU A 65 17.03 0.16 11.26
CA GLU A 65 18.47 0.33 11.34
C GLU A 65 19.10 0.84 10.04
N ARG A 66 18.64 0.36 8.87
CA ARG A 66 19.12 0.85 7.56
C ARG A 66 18.84 2.34 7.39
N PHE A 67 17.64 2.80 7.77
CA PHE A 67 17.30 4.23 7.74
C PHE A 67 18.11 5.03 8.76
N ALA A 68 18.27 4.53 9.98
CA ALA A 68 19.10 5.20 11.01
C ALA A 68 20.56 5.35 10.56
N ASN A 69 21.10 4.35 9.85
CA ASN A 69 22.47 4.34 9.33
C ASN A 69 22.71 5.34 8.18
N LEU A 70 21.67 5.98 7.61
CA LEU A 70 21.86 7.14 6.73
C LEU A 70 22.51 8.33 7.47
N GLY A 71 22.49 8.33 8.80
CA GLY A 71 23.39 9.12 9.67
C GLY A 71 22.97 10.57 9.89
N HIS A 72 21.76 10.98 9.46
CA HIS A 72 21.27 12.36 9.62
C HIS A 72 20.22 12.50 10.74
N LEU A 73 19.57 11.41 11.13
CA LEU A 73 18.58 11.43 12.21
C LEU A 73 19.29 11.61 13.57
N THR A 74 18.80 12.53 14.38
CA THR A 74 19.18 12.62 15.79
C THR A 74 18.75 11.39 16.56
N ALA A 75 19.34 11.11 17.71
CA ALA A 75 18.98 9.98 18.55
C ALA A 75 17.48 9.97 18.90
N LYS A 76 16.88 11.14 19.13
CA LYS A 76 15.46 11.29 19.39
C LYS A 76 14.61 10.91 18.17
N GLU A 77 15.00 11.33 16.98
CA GLU A 77 14.30 11.01 15.73
C GLU A 77 14.39 9.53 15.38
N GLN A 78 15.53 8.90 15.67
CA GLN A 78 15.67 7.44 15.52
C GLN A 78 14.74 6.69 16.49
N GLU A 79 14.64 7.13 17.74
CA GLU A 79 13.71 6.56 18.72
C GLU A 79 12.25 6.75 18.30
N GLU A 80 11.88 7.96 17.84
CA GLU A 80 10.53 8.26 17.31
C GLU A 80 10.20 7.38 16.09
N PHE A 81 11.14 7.23 15.15
CA PHE A 81 10.94 6.39 13.98
C PHE A 81 10.80 4.90 14.36
N GLN A 82 11.64 4.41 15.28
CA GLN A 82 11.55 3.05 15.78
C GLN A 82 10.21 2.79 16.49
N GLN A 83 9.73 3.75 17.29
CA GLN A 83 8.44 3.64 17.95
C GLN A 83 7.29 3.54 16.92
N VAL A 84 7.34 4.33 15.84
CA VAL A 84 6.36 4.25 14.75
C VAL A 84 6.36 2.87 14.09
N LEU A 85 7.53 2.26 13.88
CA LEU A 85 7.63 0.90 13.33
C LEU A 85 7.06 -0.15 14.30
N ASN A 86 7.32 0.01 15.61
CA ASN A 86 6.76 -0.87 16.64
C ASN A 86 5.23 -0.78 16.69
N ASP A 87 4.70 0.44 16.76
CA ASP A 87 3.26 0.69 16.80
C ASP A 87 2.57 0.14 15.54
N MET A 88 3.20 0.32 14.37
CA MET A 88 2.69 -0.21 13.12
C MET A 88 2.69 -1.73 13.10
N TRP A 89 3.74 -2.38 13.65
CA TRP A 89 3.77 -3.83 13.80
C TRP A 89 2.64 -4.33 14.70
N GLU A 90 2.53 -3.79 15.91
CA GLU A 90 1.52 -4.22 16.89
C GLU A 90 0.09 -3.98 16.42
N GLU A 91 -0.18 -2.84 15.77
CA GLU A 91 -1.51 -2.53 15.22
C GLU A 91 -1.91 -3.45 14.06
N GLN A 92 -0.95 -3.85 13.23
CA GLN A 92 -1.25 -4.63 12.03
C GLN A 92 -1.09 -6.14 12.24
N TRP A 93 -0.11 -6.57 13.02
CA TRP A 93 0.30 -7.96 13.12
C TRP A 93 0.13 -8.54 14.51
N GLY A 94 -0.09 -7.70 15.52
CA GLY A 94 -0.26 -8.09 16.92
C GLY A 94 1.07 -8.13 17.68
N ASP A 95 1.12 -8.91 18.74
CA ASP A 95 2.25 -8.90 19.68
C ASP A 95 3.59 -9.15 19.00
N ILE A 96 4.62 -8.42 19.45
CA ILE A 96 6.00 -8.63 19.05
C ILE A 96 6.46 -9.99 19.59
N SER A 97 6.69 -10.93 18.69
CA SER A 97 7.07 -12.30 19.00
C SER A 97 7.92 -12.89 17.87
N PRO A 98 8.95 -13.68 18.18
CA PRO A 98 9.75 -14.38 17.16
C PRO A 98 8.96 -15.44 16.39
N TYR A 99 7.75 -15.77 16.83
CA TYR A 99 6.86 -16.73 16.17
C TYR A 99 5.81 -16.06 15.28
N ASN A 100 5.72 -14.72 15.32
CA ASN A 100 4.79 -13.95 14.50
C ASN A 100 5.44 -13.67 13.14
N MET A 101 5.25 -14.59 12.20
CA MET A 101 5.81 -14.55 10.85
C MET A 101 4.69 -14.43 9.84
N ILE A 102 4.76 -13.44 8.98
CA ILE A 102 3.69 -13.06 8.06
C ILE A 102 4.05 -13.46 6.63
N GLY A 103 3.49 -14.57 6.17
CA GLY A 103 3.63 -15.00 4.79
C GLY A 103 2.81 -14.14 3.81
N VAL A 104 3.11 -14.24 2.51
CA VAL A 104 2.49 -13.44 1.44
C VAL A 104 0.96 -13.49 1.47
N GLU A 105 0.35 -14.66 1.57
CA GLU A 105 -1.12 -14.76 1.53
C GLU A 105 -1.76 -14.15 2.78
N GLN A 106 -1.18 -14.36 3.95
CA GLN A 106 -1.64 -13.73 5.20
C GLN A 106 -1.52 -12.19 5.12
N TYR A 107 -0.44 -11.69 4.52
CA TYR A 107 -0.26 -10.26 4.27
C TYR A 107 -1.37 -9.72 3.36
N LEU A 108 -1.66 -10.41 2.26
CA LEU A 108 -2.71 -9.99 1.31
C LEU A 108 -4.10 -9.97 1.96
N GLU A 109 -4.46 -11.00 2.72
CA GLU A 109 -5.73 -11.06 3.45
C GLU A 109 -5.86 -9.91 4.44
N LYS A 110 -4.80 -9.64 5.19
CA LYS A 110 -4.78 -8.53 6.17
C LYS A 110 -4.92 -7.18 5.49
N MET A 111 -4.22 -6.96 4.37
CA MET A 111 -4.29 -5.69 3.62
C MET A 111 -5.65 -5.47 2.97
N ILE A 112 -6.36 -6.52 2.54
CA ILE A 112 -7.76 -6.42 2.09
C ILE A 112 -8.63 -5.92 3.25
N HIS A 113 -8.53 -6.55 4.43
CA HIS A 113 -9.26 -6.12 5.62
C HIS A 113 -8.98 -4.66 5.99
N VAL A 114 -7.71 -4.23 5.92
CA VAL A 114 -7.33 -2.82 6.16
C VAL A 114 -8.03 -1.86 5.17
N LEU A 115 -8.20 -2.25 3.91
CA LEU A 115 -8.88 -1.41 2.91
C LEU A 115 -10.40 -1.31 3.15
N GLU A 116 -11.01 -2.36 3.69
CA GLU A 116 -12.44 -2.42 3.97
C GLU A 116 -12.82 -1.62 5.22
N ASP A 117 -11.91 -1.48 6.19
CA ASP A 117 -12.14 -0.69 7.41
C ASP A 117 -11.62 0.75 7.27
N PRO A 118 -12.50 1.77 7.27
CA PRO A 118 -12.09 3.18 7.14
C PRO A 118 -11.16 3.68 8.25
N ALA A 119 -11.19 3.08 9.43
CA ALA A 119 -10.32 3.47 10.54
C ALA A 119 -8.91 2.90 10.35
N LEU A 120 -8.80 1.60 10.01
CA LEU A 120 -7.53 0.96 9.68
C LEU A 120 -6.90 1.56 8.44
N LYS A 121 -7.70 1.82 7.39
CA LYS A 121 -7.25 2.49 6.16
C LYS A 121 -6.64 3.87 6.41
N ARG A 122 -7.13 4.63 7.40
CA ARG A 122 -6.50 5.90 7.79
C ARG A 122 -5.18 5.70 8.50
N LYS A 123 -5.09 4.67 9.35
CA LYS A 123 -3.91 4.40 10.18
C LYS A 123 -2.74 3.82 9.39
N CYS A 124 -2.98 2.94 8.44
CA CYS A 124 -1.93 2.24 7.69
C CYS A 124 -0.99 3.16 6.90
N HIS A 125 -1.31 4.45 6.81
CA HIS A 125 -0.50 5.46 6.11
C HIS A 125 0.20 6.43 7.06
N ASN A 126 0.00 6.30 8.38
CA ASN A 126 0.52 7.26 9.35
C ASN A 126 2.05 7.25 9.43
N PHE A 127 2.70 6.18 8.99
CA PHE A 127 4.16 6.10 8.95
C PHE A 127 4.80 6.92 7.82
N LEU A 128 4.07 7.28 6.76
CA LEU A 128 4.63 7.96 5.59
C LEU A 128 5.31 9.31 5.91
N PRO A 129 4.78 10.19 6.77
CA PRO A 129 5.49 11.41 7.16
C PRO A 129 6.80 11.15 7.92
N TYR A 130 6.86 10.10 8.72
CA TYR A 130 8.08 9.70 9.43
C TYR A 130 9.09 9.08 8.48
N LEU A 131 8.63 8.28 7.52
CA LEU A 131 9.47 7.76 6.45
C LEU A 131 10.04 8.90 5.59
N PHE A 132 9.21 9.90 5.24
CA PHE A 132 9.67 11.09 4.53
C PHE A 132 10.83 11.77 5.27
N LYS A 133 10.65 12.01 6.58
CA LYS A 133 11.69 12.62 7.42
C LYS A 133 12.97 11.78 7.51
N ALA A 134 12.83 10.44 7.49
CA ALA A 134 13.95 9.52 7.46
C ALA A 134 14.71 9.53 6.13
N VAL A 135 14.08 9.98 5.04
CA VAL A 135 14.65 10.09 3.69
C VAL A 135 15.19 11.50 3.43
N ASP A 136 14.51 12.56 3.88
CA ASP A 136 14.89 13.98 3.77
C ASP A 136 16.13 14.26 4.65
N ARG A 137 17.30 13.97 4.09
CA ARG A 137 18.55 13.92 4.83
C ARG A 137 19.06 15.29 5.27
N ASP A 138 18.83 16.30 4.48
CA ASP A 138 19.27 17.68 4.78
C ASP A 138 18.19 18.51 5.48
N ASN A 139 17.03 17.91 5.79
CA ASN A 139 15.87 18.55 6.39
C ASN A 139 15.36 19.76 5.61
N SER A 140 15.48 19.70 4.29
CA SER A 140 15.02 20.76 3.37
C SER A 140 13.49 20.84 3.28
N GLY A 141 12.79 19.77 3.66
CA GLY A 141 11.35 19.59 3.46
C GLY A 141 10.99 19.05 2.07
N GLU A 142 12.00 18.67 1.29
CA GLU A 142 11.88 18.14 -0.06
C GLU A 142 12.88 17.00 -0.25
N ILE A 143 12.51 15.91 -0.90
CA ILE A 143 13.40 14.79 -1.21
C ILE A 143 13.96 14.99 -2.62
N THR A 144 15.29 15.08 -2.72
CA THR A 144 16.02 15.08 -3.98
C THR A 144 16.12 13.67 -4.58
N VAL A 145 16.52 13.56 -5.85
CA VAL A 145 16.76 12.25 -6.48
C VAL A 145 17.85 11.46 -5.74
N GLN A 146 18.86 12.12 -5.19
CA GLN A 146 19.94 11.48 -4.43
C GLN A 146 19.43 10.88 -3.11
N GLU A 147 18.58 11.59 -2.38
CA GLU A 147 17.95 11.08 -1.16
C GLU A 147 16.98 9.95 -1.45
N PHE A 148 16.22 10.07 -2.54
CA PHE A 148 15.33 9.00 -3.00
C PHE A 148 16.11 7.74 -3.40
N GLN A 149 17.33 7.87 -3.93
CA GLN A 149 18.23 6.74 -4.17
C GLN A 149 18.62 6.03 -2.87
N LEU A 150 18.95 6.77 -1.82
CA LEU A 150 19.26 6.19 -0.50
C LEU A 150 18.05 5.44 0.09
N PHE A 151 16.85 5.99 -0.11
CA PHE A 151 15.61 5.29 0.27
C PHE A 151 15.50 3.93 -0.43
N PHE A 152 15.75 3.88 -1.73
CA PHE A 152 15.70 2.65 -2.50
C PHE A 152 16.81 1.65 -2.09
N GLU A 153 18.00 2.13 -1.78
CA GLU A 153 19.09 1.31 -1.25
C GLU A 153 18.70 0.65 0.08
N CYS A 154 18.01 1.37 0.99
CA CYS A 154 17.48 0.79 2.22
C CYS A 154 16.48 -0.35 1.97
N LEU A 155 15.72 -0.30 0.87
CA LEU A 155 14.82 -1.35 0.43
C LEU A 155 15.52 -2.48 -0.35
N GLY A 156 16.83 -2.38 -0.59
CA GLY A 156 17.58 -3.34 -1.39
C GLY A 156 17.38 -3.21 -2.90
N LEU A 157 16.94 -2.03 -3.35
CA LEU A 157 16.71 -1.71 -4.76
C LEU A 157 17.91 -0.99 -5.39
N THR A 158 17.99 -1.03 -6.73
CA THR A 158 19.10 -0.44 -7.47
C THR A 158 18.89 1.06 -7.73
N HIS A 159 20.00 1.75 -8.07
CA HIS A 159 19.99 3.13 -8.53
C HIS A 159 19.05 3.35 -9.72
N ASP A 160 19.07 2.48 -10.73
CA ASP A 160 18.22 2.61 -11.91
C ASP A 160 16.73 2.56 -11.53
N HIS A 161 16.36 1.68 -10.59
CA HIS A 161 14.99 1.61 -10.07
C HIS A 161 14.55 2.93 -9.42
N SER A 162 15.44 3.58 -8.66
CA SER A 162 15.12 4.85 -8.01
C SER A 162 14.93 5.99 -8.99
N VAL A 163 15.77 6.09 -10.03
CA VAL A 163 15.65 7.12 -11.06
C VAL A 163 14.33 7.00 -11.83
N ILE A 164 13.98 5.77 -12.23
CA ILE A 164 12.71 5.50 -12.93
C ILE A 164 11.52 5.85 -12.01
N ALA A 165 11.54 5.39 -10.76
CA ALA A 165 10.46 5.67 -9.82
C ALA A 165 10.33 7.18 -9.55
N PHE A 166 11.45 7.87 -9.31
CA PHE A 166 11.49 9.31 -9.07
C PHE A 166 10.80 10.09 -10.19
N SER A 167 11.12 9.81 -11.45
CA SER A 167 10.53 10.48 -12.62
C SER A 167 9.01 10.30 -12.75
N HIS A 168 8.43 9.30 -12.09
CA HIS A 168 6.98 9.10 -12.03
C HIS A 168 6.32 9.74 -10.81
N ILE A 169 7.08 9.93 -9.74
CA ILE A 169 6.57 10.43 -8.45
C ILE A 169 6.68 11.93 -8.35
N ASP A 170 7.72 12.54 -8.93
CA ASP A 170 7.84 13.96 -9.14
C ASP A 170 6.75 14.42 -10.15
N GLN A 171 5.61 14.83 -9.61
CA GLN A 171 4.40 15.10 -10.41
C GLN A 171 4.43 16.46 -11.08
N ASN A 172 5.19 17.40 -10.53
CA ASN A 172 5.31 18.77 -11.02
C ASN A 172 6.59 19.01 -11.84
N ASP A 173 7.44 17.95 -11.95
CA ASP A 173 8.69 17.94 -12.72
C ASP A 173 9.67 19.05 -12.27
N ASP A 174 9.69 19.34 -10.95
CA ASP A 174 10.60 20.33 -10.37
C ASP A 174 11.94 19.75 -9.89
N GLY A 175 12.11 18.42 -10.03
CA GLY A 175 13.31 17.68 -9.64
C GLY A 175 13.35 17.34 -8.15
N LYS A 176 12.25 17.47 -7.44
CA LYS A 176 12.13 17.21 -6.01
C LYS A 176 10.79 16.56 -5.68
N ILE A 177 10.71 15.88 -4.55
CA ILE A 177 9.45 15.31 -4.04
C ILE A 177 9.13 16.01 -2.72
N SER A 178 8.04 16.78 -2.69
CA SER A 178 7.52 17.39 -1.47
C SER A 178 6.87 16.35 -0.54
N LEU A 179 6.79 16.66 0.76
CA LEU A 179 6.05 15.84 1.73
C LEU A 179 4.61 15.53 1.24
N LYS A 180 3.96 16.51 0.62
CA LYS A 180 2.59 16.35 0.11
C LYS A 180 2.51 15.31 -1.02
N GLU A 181 3.44 15.34 -1.96
CA GLU A 181 3.52 14.38 -3.07
C GLU A 181 3.85 12.99 -2.55
N PHE A 182 4.87 12.88 -1.68
CA PHE A 182 5.27 11.63 -1.07
C PHE A 182 4.12 10.94 -0.33
N VAL A 183 3.45 11.66 0.57
CA VAL A 183 2.33 11.12 1.33
C VAL A 183 1.13 10.81 0.44
N LYS A 184 0.81 11.67 -0.54
CA LYS A 184 -0.29 11.43 -1.49
C LYS A 184 -0.07 10.15 -2.29
N LEU A 185 1.11 10.01 -2.90
CA LEU A 185 1.41 8.87 -3.77
C LEU A 185 1.67 7.58 -2.99
N GLY A 186 2.29 7.68 -1.81
CA GLY A 186 2.43 6.55 -0.91
C GLY A 186 1.07 5.98 -0.48
N ARG A 187 0.12 6.85 -0.12
CA ARG A 187 -1.27 6.44 0.19
C ARG A 187 -1.98 5.84 -1.02
N GLU A 188 -1.88 6.49 -2.18
CA GLU A 188 -2.50 6.03 -3.42
C GLU A 188 -1.98 4.66 -3.84
N PHE A 189 -0.71 4.33 -3.58
CA PHE A 189 -0.17 3.00 -3.82
C PHE A 189 -0.97 1.92 -3.11
N PHE A 190 -1.35 2.12 -1.86
CA PHE A 190 -2.11 1.14 -1.09
C PHE A 190 -3.55 0.97 -1.57
N VAL A 191 -4.20 2.08 -1.97
CA VAL A 191 -5.65 2.09 -2.15
C VAL A 191 -6.10 2.03 -3.62
N SER A 192 -5.25 2.37 -4.58
CA SER A 192 -5.65 2.44 -5.98
C SER A 192 -5.61 1.06 -6.64
N HIS A 193 -6.61 0.77 -7.46
CA HIS A 193 -6.64 -0.38 -8.38
C HIS A 193 -6.28 0.03 -9.81
N ASP A 194 -6.14 1.32 -10.08
CA ASP A 194 -5.86 1.88 -11.40
C ASP A 194 -4.38 1.68 -11.78
N GLN A 195 -4.14 0.87 -12.82
CA GLN A 195 -2.80 0.55 -13.33
C GLN A 195 -2.10 1.74 -14.01
N THR A 196 -2.84 2.80 -14.37
CA THR A 196 -2.27 3.98 -15.04
C THR A 196 -1.65 4.96 -14.06
N LYS A 197 -1.98 4.84 -12.78
CA LYS A 197 -1.50 5.75 -11.73
C LYS A 197 0.01 5.68 -11.51
N PRO A 198 0.69 6.84 -11.40
CA PRO A 198 2.13 6.90 -11.15
C PRO A 198 2.52 6.31 -9.79
N SER A 199 1.61 6.31 -8.83
CA SER A 199 1.82 5.74 -7.49
C SER A 199 2.27 4.28 -7.49
N LYS A 200 2.03 3.52 -8.57
CA LYS A 200 2.51 2.13 -8.71
C LYS A 200 4.04 2.01 -8.64
N HIS A 201 4.76 3.08 -8.91
CA HIS A 201 6.23 3.13 -8.88
C HIS A 201 6.80 3.50 -7.51
N PHE A 202 5.94 3.86 -6.54
CA PHE A 202 6.36 4.43 -5.26
C PHE A 202 7.34 3.51 -4.49
N TRP A 203 7.14 2.21 -4.54
CA TRP A 203 7.99 1.21 -3.90
C TRP A 203 8.88 0.45 -4.90
N GLY A 204 9.16 1.03 -6.06
CA GLY A 204 9.97 0.41 -7.09
C GLY A 204 9.20 -0.42 -8.12
N PRO A 205 9.91 -1.23 -8.92
CA PRO A 205 9.30 -2.06 -9.95
C PRO A 205 8.42 -3.15 -9.32
N LEU A 206 7.26 -3.37 -9.92
CA LEU A 206 6.38 -4.45 -9.47
C LEU A 206 6.98 -5.82 -9.85
N ILE A 207 7.02 -6.72 -8.88
CA ILE A 207 7.39 -8.13 -9.10
C ILE A 207 6.25 -8.88 -9.81
N ASP A 208 6.57 -9.96 -10.48
CA ASP A 208 5.60 -10.81 -11.20
C ASP A 208 4.83 -11.74 -10.26
#